data_fcd0da62ce416b93142468e4ec598093
#
_entry.id   fcd0da62ce416b93142468e4ec598093
#
_cell.length_a   1.000
_cell.length_b   1.000
_cell.length_c   1.000
_cell.angle_alpha   90.00
_cell.angle_beta   90.00
_cell.angle_gamma   90.00
#
_symmetry.space_group_name_H-M   'P 1'
#
loop_
_entity.id
_entity.type
_entity.pdbx_description
1 polymer ?
#
loop_
_entity_poly.entity_id
_entity_poly.type
_entity_poly.pdbx_seq_one_letter_code
_entity_poly.pdbx_strand_id
1 'polypeptide(L)'
;MPWKERYTISDEASLADEAVAWPEGQRCCARIVVDLGLATAAQGLVPADLRNGDAVHAMGEGLDILLDRLARHDLLATFAVPAMMASIYASRIRRLQAAGHEIAVAGLKQENVALLSRQEEKRRLDMATAMVADVTGKAPAGWFGLPRASDRFAVGSLSSSTVDLLIEAGYVYLGNGLADDIPHYWVTDFASRRCLLTLPSYYHFNDQYFMLYPRRGSGLENPEALFRNWRWEFDAQYKRGRFFEMTVHPRHIAWSDRLRGFDRFLAHLRSQPGVWSATSADCAAYWLKTYPAKEVLKLEASVWQDHAGSLS
;
A
#
# COMPACT_ATOMS: atom_id res chain seq x y z
N MET A 1 -14.22 -1.12 7.48
CA MET A 1 -14.41 -1.59 6.10
C MET A 1 -15.85 -1.31 5.70
N PRO A 2 -16.14 -0.88 4.48
CA PRO A 2 -17.51 -0.73 4.05
C PRO A 2 -18.10 -2.14 3.87
N TRP A 3 -19.05 -2.49 4.70
CA TRP A 3 -19.84 -3.69 4.55
C TRP A 3 -20.80 -3.52 3.38
N LYS A 4 -20.76 -4.45 2.47
CA LYS A 4 -21.79 -4.61 1.45
C LYS A 4 -22.55 -5.89 1.76
N GLU A 5 -23.83 -5.94 1.53
CA GLU A 5 -24.66 -7.16 1.67
C GLU A 5 -24.12 -8.39 0.91
N ARG A 6 -23.11 -8.21 0.08
CA ARG A 6 -22.49 -9.26 -0.75
C ARG A 6 -20.96 -9.29 -0.63
N TYR A 7 -20.40 -8.60 0.35
CA TYR A 7 -18.98 -8.67 0.66
C TYR A 7 -18.76 -9.63 1.81
N THR A 8 -18.03 -10.67 1.57
CA THR A 8 -17.32 -11.32 2.66
C THR A 8 -15.84 -11.03 2.50
N ILE A 9 -15.23 -10.68 3.59
CA ILE A 9 -13.79 -10.70 3.75
C ILE A 9 -13.43 -12.17 3.65
N SER A 10 -12.55 -12.50 2.72
CA SER A 10 -12.06 -13.82 2.38
C SER A 10 -12.48 -14.97 3.32
N ASP A 11 -13.22 -15.93 2.80
CA ASP A 11 -13.33 -17.26 3.41
C ASP A 11 -12.03 -18.06 3.18
N GLU A 12 -10.89 -17.35 3.08
CA GLU A 12 -9.60 -17.97 2.91
C GLU A 12 -9.24 -18.77 4.15
N ALA A 13 -8.88 -20.00 3.92
CA ALA A 13 -8.04 -20.66 4.88
C ALA A 13 -6.73 -19.91 4.94
N SER A 14 -6.43 -19.31 6.08
CA SER A 14 -5.07 -18.83 6.37
C SER A 14 -4.10 -19.96 6.01
N LEU A 15 -3.13 -19.65 5.14
CA LEU A 15 -2.08 -20.60 4.83
C LEU A 15 -1.22 -20.80 6.07
N ALA A 16 -0.95 -22.05 6.43
CA ALA A 16 0.04 -22.36 7.45
C ALA A 16 1.43 -21.84 7.01
N ASP A 17 2.29 -21.51 7.97
CA ASP A 17 3.60 -20.94 7.68
C ASP A 17 4.42 -21.82 6.72
N GLU A 18 4.31 -23.14 6.86
CA GLU A 18 4.99 -24.14 6.04
C GLU A 18 4.47 -24.20 4.59
N ALA A 19 3.26 -23.72 4.36
CA ALA A 19 2.66 -23.66 3.03
C ALA A 19 2.99 -22.38 2.26
N VAL A 20 3.61 -21.39 2.92
CA VAL A 20 4.03 -20.15 2.28
C VAL A 20 5.43 -20.33 1.71
N ALA A 21 5.57 -20.14 0.41
CA ALA A 21 6.84 -20.18 -0.30
C ALA A 21 7.05 -18.89 -1.10
N TRP A 22 8.29 -18.47 -1.25
CA TRP A 22 8.70 -17.31 -2.03
C TRP A 22 9.61 -17.74 -3.19
N PRO A 23 9.80 -16.90 -4.23
CA PRO A 23 10.57 -17.29 -5.41
C PRO A 23 12.01 -17.70 -5.05
N GLU A 24 12.56 -18.63 -5.82
CA GLU A 24 13.98 -19.05 -5.72
C GLU A 24 14.41 -19.52 -4.33
N GLY A 25 13.48 -20.03 -3.52
CA GLY A 25 13.75 -20.48 -2.15
C GLY A 25 14.02 -19.33 -1.17
N GLN A 26 13.64 -18.12 -1.51
CA GLN A 26 13.67 -16.98 -0.57
C GLN A 26 12.83 -17.28 0.66
N ARG A 27 13.26 -16.74 1.79
CA ARG A 27 12.63 -17.04 3.08
C ARG A 27 11.48 -16.13 3.44
N CYS A 28 11.53 -14.86 3.05
CA CYS A 28 10.56 -13.85 3.43
C CYS A 28 10.43 -12.82 2.30
N CYS A 29 9.22 -12.38 2.02
CA CYS A 29 9.00 -11.24 1.15
C CYS A 29 8.96 -9.95 1.98
N ALA A 30 9.77 -8.96 1.61
CA ALA A 30 9.75 -7.63 2.20
C ALA A 30 9.34 -6.59 1.17
N ARG A 31 8.29 -5.84 1.49
CA ARG A 31 7.73 -4.79 0.65
C ARG A 31 7.86 -3.43 1.30
N ILE A 32 8.38 -2.46 0.56
CA ILE A 32 8.44 -1.06 0.95
C ILE A 32 7.47 -0.28 0.07
N VAL A 33 6.51 0.40 0.70
CA VAL A 33 5.60 1.33 0.02
C VAL A 33 6.04 2.75 0.34
N VAL A 34 6.19 3.58 -0.69
CA VAL A 34 6.45 5.01 -0.54
C VAL A 34 5.19 5.77 -0.97
N ASP A 35 4.52 6.38 0.00
CA ASP A 35 3.35 7.21 -0.27
C ASP A 35 3.79 8.64 -0.64
N LEU A 36 3.48 9.05 -1.86
CA LEU A 36 3.70 10.41 -2.35
C LEU A 36 2.47 11.31 -2.20
N GLY A 37 1.47 10.87 -1.46
CA GLY A 37 0.28 11.64 -1.18
C GLY A 37 0.55 12.83 -0.27
N LEU A 38 0.04 14.00 -0.66
CA LEU A 38 0.18 15.25 0.08
C LEU A 38 -1.16 15.85 0.51
N ALA A 39 -2.27 15.21 0.16
CA ALA A 39 -3.60 15.71 0.49
C ALA A 39 -3.83 15.75 2.00
N THR A 40 -4.36 16.85 2.49
CA THR A 40 -4.65 17.07 3.91
C THR A 40 -6.14 16.94 4.23
N ALA A 41 -7.02 16.90 3.24
CA ALA A 41 -8.47 16.90 3.42
C ALA A 41 -9.20 15.88 2.52
N ALA A 42 -10.46 15.59 2.86
CA ALA A 42 -11.24 14.55 2.22
C ALA A 42 -11.51 14.78 0.72
N GLN A 43 -11.53 16.04 0.27
CA GLN A 43 -11.65 16.36 -1.16
C GLN A 43 -10.40 16.03 -1.98
N GLY A 44 -9.32 15.64 -1.32
CA GLY A 44 -8.02 15.36 -1.94
C GLY A 44 -7.18 16.62 -2.17
N LEU A 45 -6.10 16.44 -2.92
CA LEU A 45 -5.08 17.45 -3.19
C LEU A 45 -5.64 18.77 -3.70
N VAL A 46 -5.23 19.86 -3.08
CA VAL A 46 -5.53 21.25 -3.50
C VAL A 46 -4.21 22.02 -3.70
N PRO A 47 -4.20 23.16 -4.44
CA PRO A 47 -2.97 23.91 -4.69
C PRO A 47 -2.22 24.39 -3.44
N ALA A 48 -2.90 24.56 -2.32
CA ALA A 48 -2.30 24.91 -1.04
C ALA A 48 -1.41 23.79 -0.47
N ASP A 49 -1.80 22.51 -0.68
CA ASP A 49 -1.02 21.38 -0.22
C ASP A 49 0.36 21.33 -0.88
N LEU A 50 0.46 21.71 -2.15
CA LEU A 50 1.73 21.73 -2.91
C LEU A 50 2.68 22.88 -2.52
N ARG A 51 2.17 23.91 -1.86
CA ARG A 51 2.94 25.08 -1.41
C ARG A 51 3.40 24.96 0.04
N ASN A 52 2.98 23.94 0.74
CA ASN A 52 3.44 23.66 2.08
C ASN A 52 4.94 23.29 2.06
N GLY A 53 5.70 23.75 3.04
CA GLY A 53 7.14 23.46 3.16
C GLY A 53 7.43 21.95 3.20
N ASP A 54 6.60 21.18 3.87
CA ASP A 54 6.72 19.71 3.92
C ASP A 54 6.54 19.06 2.54
N ALA A 55 5.64 19.59 1.72
CA ALA A 55 5.42 19.09 0.36
C ALA A 55 6.59 19.43 -0.57
N VAL A 56 7.13 20.65 -0.45
CA VAL A 56 8.31 21.08 -1.21
C VAL A 56 9.51 20.20 -0.85
N HIS A 57 9.76 19.97 0.45
CA HIS A 57 10.80 19.06 0.90
C HIS A 57 10.55 17.63 0.40
N ALA A 58 9.35 17.10 0.58
CA ALA A 58 9.00 15.73 0.20
C ALA A 58 9.28 15.44 -1.28
N MET A 59 8.83 16.32 -2.15
CA MET A 59 8.98 16.14 -3.60
C MET A 59 10.31 16.67 -4.17
N GLY A 60 11.09 17.33 -3.35
CA GLY A 60 12.44 17.79 -3.63
C GLY A 60 13.50 16.88 -3.03
N GLU A 61 14.23 17.42 -2.07
CA GLU A 61 15.36 16.78 -1.40
C GLU A 61 14.96 15.46 -0.69
N GLY A 62 13.79 15.43 -0.04
CA GLY A 62 13.33 14.26 0.70
C GLY A 62 13.19 13.00 -0.16
N LEU A 63 12.66 13.16 -1.37
CA LEU A 63 12.56 12.07 -2.33
C LEU A 63 13.94 11.60 -2.82
N ASP A 64 14.85 12.55 -3.09
CA ASP A 64 16.21 12.23 -3.53
C ASP A 64 17.00 11.48 -2.45
N ILE A 65 16.87 11.89 -1.19
CA ILE A 65 17.48 11.21 -0.05
C ILE A 65 16.92 9.79 0.10
N LEU A 66 15.61 9.63 0.00
CA LEU A 66 14.98 8.31 0.14
C LEU A 66 15.46 7.35 -0.96
N LEU A 67 15.53 7.82 -2.21
CA LEU A 67 16.05 7.04 -3.33
C LEU A 67 17.52 6.62 -3.13
N ASP A 68 18.35 7.54 -2.65
CA ASP A 68 19.74 7.23 -2.31
C ASP A 68 19.83 6.12 -1.25
N ARG A 69 18.98 6.16 -0.22
CA ARG A 69 18.95 5.09 0.81
C ARG A 69 18.51 3.74 0.24
N LEU A 70 17.44 3.71 -0.54
CA LEU A 70 16.99 2.48 -1.18
C LEU A 70 18.06 1.90 -2.09
N ALA A 71 18.70 2.73 -2.91
CA ALA A 71 19.78 2.31 -3.82
C ALA A 71 21.01 1.76 -3.08
N ARG A 72 21.45 2.41 -1.98
CA ARG A 72 22.57 1.94 -1.16
C ARG A 72 22.37 0.55 -0.58
N HIS A 73 21.14 0.18 -0.27
CA HIS A 73 20.78 -1.11 0.28
C HIS A 73 20.28 -2.10 -0.77
N ASP A 74 20.30 -1.74 -2.07
CA ASP A 74 19.79 -2.57 -3.16
C ASP A 74 18.34 -3.04 -2.88
N LEU A 75 17.47 -2.09 -2.53
CA LEU A 75 16.08 -2.31 -2.19
C LEU A 75 15.15 -1.67 -3.21
N LEU A 76 14.15 -2.41 -3.64
CA LEU A 76 13.07 -1.90 -4.48
C LEU A 76 11.90 -1.43 -3.62
N ALA A 77 11.11 -0.52 -4.17
CA ALA A 77 9.91 0.01 -3.53
C ALA A 77 8.77 0.19 -4.55
N THR A 78 7.55 0.21 -4.04
CA THR A 78 6.37 0.63 -4.78
C THR A 78 6.01 2.04 -4.37
N PHE A 79 5.99 2.96 -5.31
CA PHE A 79 5.55 4.34 -5.09
C PHE A 79 4.06 4.44 -5.37
N ALA A 80 3.29 4.68 -4.32
CA ALA A 80 1.86 4.96 -4.38
C ALA A 80 1.66 6.44 -4.68
N VAL A 81 1.20 6.76 -5.89
CA VAL A 81 1.21 8.12 -6.42
C VAL A 81 -0.20 8.58 -6.76
N PRO A 82 -0.72 9.67 -6.16
CA PRO A 82 -1.89 10.33 -6.69
C PRO A 82 -1.64 10.77 -8.15
N ALA A 83 -2.56 10.47 -9.06
CA ALA A 83 -2.31 10.68 -10.49
C ALA A 83 -2.00 12.13 -10.87
N MET A 84 -2.59 13.09 -10.17
CA MET A 84 -2.24 14.51 -10.35
C MET A 84 -0.79 14.80 -9.96
N MET A 85 -0.27 14.14 -8.92
CA MET A 85 1.15 14.26 -8.54
C MET A 85 2.06 13.65 -9.61
N ALA A 86 1.65 12.52 -10.21
CA ALA A 86 2.39 11.92 -11.31
C ALA A 86 2.54 12.88 -12.50
N SER A 87 1.49 13.61 -12.86
CA SER A 87 1.53 14.60 -13.93
C SER A 87 2.36 15.83 -13.57
N ILE A 88 2.20 16.38 -12.35
CA ILE A 88 2.94 17.58 -11.89
C ILE A 88 4.44 17.30 -11.82
N TYR A 89 4.84 16.12 -11.35
CA TYR A 89 6.23 15.71 -11.14
C TYR A 89 6.69 14.63 -12.11
N ALA A 90 6.21 14.66 -13.35
CA ALA A 90 6.41 13.60 -14.34
C ALA A 90 7.88 13.18 -14.54
N SER A 91 8.82 14.12 -14.56
CA SER A 91 10.24 13.80 -14.67
C SER A 91 10.78 13.01 -13.48
N ARG A 92 10.33 13.32 -12.27
CA ARG A 92 10.68 12.56 -11.05
C ARG A 92 10.08 11.16 -11.07
N ILE A 93 8.82 11.04 -11.44
CA ILE A 93 8.14 9.73 -11.54
C ILE A 93 8.84 8.83 -12.56
N ARG A 94 9.22 9.35 -13.74
CA ARG A 94 10.01 8.58 -14.71
C ARG A 94 11.38 8.15 -14.17
N ARG A 95 12.03 8.99 -13.34
CA ARG A 95 13.30 8.63 -12.70
C ARG A 95 13.12 7.48 -11.69
N LEU A 96 12.03 7.48 -10.91
CA LEU A 96 11.70 6.36 -10.01
C LEU A 96 11.55 5.05 -10.79
N GLN A 97 10.78 5.09 -11.87
CA GLN A 97 10.56 3.93 -12.73
C GLN A 97 11.87 3.46 -13.40
N ALA A 98 12.69 4.38 -13.88
CA ALA A 98 13.99 4.05 -14.48
C ALA A 98 14.98 3.43 -13.48
N ALA A 99 14.82 3.70 -12.18
CA ALA A 99 15.56 3.07 -11.11
C ALA A 99 15.02 1.67 -10.71
N GLY A 100 14.01 1.15 -11.42
CA GLY A 100 13.44 -0.17 -11.19
C GLY A 100 12.27 -0.20 -10.19
N HIS A 101 11.90 0.93 -9.62
CA HIS A 101 10.77 0.99 -8.71
C HIS A 101 9.42 0.92 -9.45
N GLU A 102 8.42 0.42 -8.77
CA GLU A 102 7.05 0.41 -9.27
C GLU A 102 6.34 1.74 -9.04
N ILE A 103 5.50 2.15 -9.99
CA ILE A 103 4.55 3.26 -9.84
C ILE A 103 3.14 2.69 -9.81
N ALA A 104 2.48 2.81 -8.66
CA ALA A 104 1.09 2.43 -8.44
C ALA A 104 0.22 3.68 -8.23
N VAL A 105 -1.08 3.56 -8.44
CA VAL A 105 -2.03 4.67 -8.33
C VAL A 105 -2.55 4.79 -6.90
N ALA A 106 -2.59 6.01 -6.37
CA ALA A 106 -3.22 6.35 -5.08
C ALA A 106 -4.36 7.37 -5.27
N GLY A 107 -5.36 7.00 -6.07
CA GLY A 107 -6.47 7.88 -6.44
C GLY A 107 -6.11 8.93 -7.49
N LEU A 108 -7.09 9.71 -7.93
CA LEU A 108 -6.84 10.83 -8.84
C LEU A 108 -6.04 11.93 -8.13
N LYS A 109 -6.47 12.30 -6.92
CA LYS A 109 -5.84 13.32 -6.08
C LYS A 109 -5.87 12.96 -4.58
N GLN A 110 -5.86 11.66 -4.27
CA GLN A 110 -5.94 11.11 -2.91
C GLN A 110 -7.24 11.54 -2.18
N GLU A 111 -8.31 11.67 -2.90
CA GLU A 111 -9.63 12.02 -2.36
C GLU A 111 -10.30 10.86 -1.61
N ASN A 112 -11.28 11.19 -0.77
CA ASN A 112 -12.12 10.20 -0.13
C ASN A 112 -13.19 9.69 -1.12
N VAL A 113 -12.91 8.55 -1.76
CA VAL A 113 -13.82 7.95 -2.74
C VAL A 113 -15.14 7.48 -2.12
N ALA A 114 -15.18 7.23 -0.80
CA ALA A 114 -16.43 6.87 -0.11
C ALA A 114 -17.50 8.00 -0.13
N LEU A 115 -17.11 9.22 -0.47
CA LEU A 115 -18.01 10.37 -0.64
C LEU A 115 -18.52 10.52 -2.07
N LEU A 116 -18.10 9.66 -3.00
CA LEU A 116 -18.42 9.74 -4.41
C LEU A 116 -19.54 8.76 -4.77
N SER A 117 -20.31 9.10 -5.79
CA SER A 117 -21.16 8.11 -6.46
C SER A 117 -20.27 7.11 -7.24
N ARG A 118 -20.77 5.88 -7.47
CA ARG A 118 -20.05 4.88 -8.29
C ARG A 118 -19.61 5.44 -9.65
N GLN A 119 -20.47 6.22 -10.30
CA GLN A 119 -20.18 6.81 -11.61
C GLN A 119 -19.03 7.82 -11.53
N GLU A 120 -19.02 8.68 -10.52
CA GLU A 120 -17.95 9.66 -10.33
C GLU A 120 -16.64 8.99 -9.91
N GLU A 121 -16.71 7.98 -9.05
CA GLU A 121 -15.54 7.19 -8.68
C GLU A 121 -14.93 6.50 -9.89
N LYS A 122 -15.77 5.84 -10.74
CA LYS A 122 -15.31 5.24 -11.98
C LYS A 122 -14.62 6.25 -12.89
N ARG A 123 -15.24 7.40 -13.11
CA ARG A 123 -14.68 8.46 -13.94
C ARG A 123 -13.29 8.89 -13.43
N ARG A 124 -13.13 9.07 -12.11
CA ARG A 124 -11.84 9.45 -11.51
C ARG A 124 -10.82 8.34 -11.59
N LEU A 125 -11.23 7.10 -11.40
CA LEU A 125 -10.36 5.94 -11.56
C LEU A 125 -9.82 5.84 -12.99
N ASP A 126 -10.71 5.95 -13.99
CA ASP A 126 -10.33 5.93 -15.41
C ASP A 126 -9.34 7.06 -15.73
N MET A 127 -9.61 8.28 -15.25
CA MET A 127 -8.71 9.43 -15.40
C MET A 127 -7.36 9.20 -14.74
N ALA A 128 -7.34 8.69 -13.51
CA ALA A 128 -6.12 8.44 -12.76
C ALA A 128 -5.25 7.38 -13.47
N THR A 129 -5.88 6.31 -13.94
CA THR A 129 -5.22 5.24 -14.70
C THR A 129 -4.57 5.80 -15.97
N ALA A 130 -5.32 6.58 -16.75
CA ALA A 130 -4.81 7.19 -17.99
C ALA A 130 -3.65 8.16 -17.70
N MET A 131 -3.75 9.02 -16.70
CA MET A 131 -2.71 9.98 -16.34
C MET A 131 -1.40 9.30 -15.92
N VAL A 132 -1.48 8.24 -15.13
CA VAL A 132 -0.28 7.48 -14.71
C VAL A 132 0.31 6.72 -15.89
N ALA A 133 -0.54 6.11 -16.72
CA ALA A 133 -0.08 5.41 -17.94
C ALA A 133 0.63 6.37 -18.92
N ASP A 134 0.14 7.59 -19.06
CA ASP A 134 0.74 8.64 -19.91
C ASP A 134 2.14 9.04 -19.43
N VAL A 135 2.34 9.14 -18.11
CA VAL A 135 3.63 9.47 -17.52
C VAL A 135 4.62 8.33 -17.58
N THR A 136 4.17 7.09 -17.35
CA THR A 136 5.02 5.91 -17.20
C THR A 136 5.18 5.08 -18.48
N GLY A 137 4.33 5.32 -19.48
CA GLY A 137 4.29 4.54 -20.73
C GLY A 137 3.67 3.14 -20.59
N LYS A 138 3.09 2.81 -19.41
CA LYS A 138 2.42 1.51 -19.17
C LYS A 138 1.24 1.64 -18.21
N ALA A 139 0.25 0.76 -18.37
CA ALA A 139 -0.86 0.70 -17.43
C ALA A 139 -0.36 0.33 -16.01
N PRO A 140 -0.84 1.01 -14.95
CA PRO A 140 -0.49 0.66 -13.58
C PRO A 140 -1.10 -0.68 -13.20
N ALA A 141 -0.34 -1.53 -12.47
CA ALA A 141 -0.82 -2.81 -11.98
C ALA A 141 -1.60 -2.70 -10.66
N GLY A 142 -1.26 -1.73 -9.85
CA GLY A 142 -1.75 -1.62 -8.48
C GLY A 142 -2.45 -0.31 -8.14
N TRP A 143 -3.38 -0.44 -7.20
CA TRP A 143 -4.10 0.69 -6.61
C TRP A 143 -3.94 0.72 -5.10
N PHE A 144 -3.84 1.91 -4.52
CA PHE A 144 -3.77 2.15 -3.09
C PHE A 144 -4.86 3.13 -2.65
N GLY A 145 -5.60 2.79 -1.59
CA GLY A 145 -6.50 3.68 -0.89
C GLY A 145 -5.86 4.23 0.38
N LEU A 146 -4.63 4.79 0.29
CA LEU A 146 -3.84 5.20 1.44
C LEU A 146 -4.49 6.38 2.19
N PRO A 147 -4.28 6.45 3.50
CA PRO A 147 -4.88 7.47 4.34
C PRO A 147 -4.24 8.85 4.13
N ARG A 148 -5.07 9.89 4.25
CA ARG A 148 -4.63 11.29 4.30
C ARG A 148 -4.25 11.69 5.72
N ALA A 149 -3.51 12.80 5.85
CA ALA A 149 -3.12 13.33 7.16
C ALA A 149 -4.29 13.62 8.12
N SER A 150 -5.50 13.89 7.59
CA SER A 150 -6.70 14.13 8.36
C SER A 150 -7.52 12.88 8.68
N ASP A 151 -7.17 11.72 8.13
CA ASP A 151 -7.94 10.49 8.35
C ASP A 151 -7.78 10.00 9.78
N ARG A 152 -8.90 9.91 10.48
CA ARG A 152 -8.93 9.70 11.93
C ARG A 152 -8.42 8.33 12.36
N PHE A 153 -8.59 7.32 11.53
CA PHE A 153 -8.33 5.92 11.86
C PHE A 153 -7.31 5.25 10.94
N ALA A 154 -6.61 6.02 10.13
CA ALA A 154 -5.52 5.49 9.29
C ALA A 154 -5.92 4.38 8.29
N VAL A 155 -7.17 4.29 7.93
CA VAL A 155 -7.67 3.16 7.11
C VAL A 155 -7.69 3.44 5.60
N GLY A 156 -7.29 4.64 5.17
CA GLY A 156 -7.46 5.06 3.79
C GLY A 156 -8.93 5.21 3.40
N SER A 157 -9.22 5.33 2.12
CA SER A 157 -10.59 5.37 1.67
C SER A 157 -10.87 4.40 0.53
N LEU A 158 -11.84 3.54 0.79
CA LEU A 158 -12.48 2.67 -0.19
C LEU A 158 -13.98 2.91 -0.10
N SER A 159 -14.66 2.94 -1.24
CA SER A 159 -16.13 2.91 -1.30
C SER A 159 -16.60 1.45 -1.39
N SER A 160 -17.90 1.27 -1.30
CA SER A 160 -18.52 -0.04 -1.59
C SER A 160 -18.37 -0.47 -3.06
N SER A 161 -17.88 0.37 -3.94
CA SER A 161 -17.70 0.10 -5.37
C SER A 161 -16.24 -0.05 -5.78
N THR A 162 -15.31 0.38 -4.97
CA THR A 162 -13.89 0.49 -5.34
C THR A 162 -13.33 -0.82 -5.89
N VAL A 163 -13.51 -1.93 -5.18
CA VAL A 163 -12.93 -3.21 -5.60
C VAL A 163 -13.52 -3.71 -6.91
N ASP A 164 -14.85 -3.57 -7.09
CA ASP A 164 -15.51 -3.90 -8.34
C ASP A 164 -14.98 -3.07 -9.52
N LEU A 165 -14.79 -1.76 -9.28
CA LEU A 165 -14.28 -0.85 -10.30
C LEU A 165 -12.83 -1.15 -10.66
N LEU A 166 -12.00 -1.55 -9.70
CA LEU A 166 -10.62 -1.97 -9.93
C LEU A 166 -10.56 -3.25 -10.79
N ILE A 167 -11.42 -4.23 -10.50
CA ILE A 167 -11.53 -5.45 -11.32
C ILE A 167 -11.98 -5.10 -12.74
N GLU A 168 -12.98 -4.23 -12.89
CA GLU A 168 -13.47 -3.78 -14.21
C GLU A 168 -12.41 -3.03 -15.01
N ALA A 169 -11.54 -2.29 -14.35
CA ALA A 169 -10.44 -1.56 -14.96
C ALA A 169 -9.17 -2.41 -15.21
N GLY A 170 -9.17 -3.68 -14.79
CA GLY A 170 -8.06 -4.61 -15.02
C GLY A 170 -6.88 -4.44 -14.07
N TYR A 171 -7.08 -3.85 -12.90
CA TYR A 171 -6.05 -3.81 -11.86
C TYR A 171 -5.72 -5.21 -11.35
N VAL A 172 -4.44 -5.44 -11.10
CA VAL A 172 -3.91 -6.73 -10.66
C VAL A 172 -4.04 -6.92 -9.15
N TYR A 173 -3.85 -5.83 -8.40
CA TYR A 173 -3.91 -5.88 -6.94
C TYR A 173 -4.41 -4.58 -6.31
N LEU A 174 -4.95 -4.71 -5.10
CA LEU A 174 -5.20 -3.63 -4.15
C LEU A 174 -4.08 -3.65 -3.09
N GLY A 175 -3.42 -2.52 -2.86
CA GLY A 175 -2.19 -2.42 -2.07
C GLY A 175 -2.38 -2.31 -0.57
N ASN A 176 -3.62 -2.26 -0.06
CA ASN A 176 -3.90 -1.99 1.35
C ASN A 176 -4.95 -2.94 1.96
N GLY A 177 -4.58 -4.20 2.09
CA GLY A 177 -5.39 -5.22 2.77
C GLY A 177 -5.04 -5.36 4.25
N LEU A 178 -6.01 -5.76 5.06
CA LEU A 178 -5.86 -5.96 6.51
C LEU A 178 -6.43 -7.29 7.01
N ALA A 179 -6.83 -8.19 6.11
CA ALA A 179 -7.48 -9.44 6.50
C ALA A 179 -6.49 -10.53 6.95
N ASP A 180 -5.25 -10.49 6.42
CA ASP A 180 -4.19 -11.45 6.76
C ASP A 180 -2.82 -10.74 6.72
N ASP A 181 -1.79 -11.38 7.26
CA ASP A 181 -0.39 -10.95 7.20
C ASP A 181 0.37 -11.52 5.98
N ILE A 182 -0.34 -12.13 5.03
CA ILE A 182 0.14 -12.52 3.71
C ILE A 182 -0.81 -12.00 2.62
N PRO A 183 -0.40 -11.97 1.35
CA PRO A 183 -1.32 -11.62 0.27
C PRO A 183 -2.57 -12.52 0.28
N HIS A 184 -3.73 -11.93 0.10
CA HIS A 184 -5.03 -12.61 0.18
C HIS A 184 -6.00 -12.03 -0.85
N TYR A 185 -7.17 -12.66 -1.03
CA TYR A 185 -8.13 -12.23 -2.03
C TYR A 185 -9.33 -11.53 -1.39
N TRP A 186 -9.74 -10.43 -1.99
CA TRP A 186 -11.01 -9.79 -1.69
C TRP A 186 -12.07 -10.30 -2.66
N VAL A 187 -13.03 -11.08 -2.17
CA VAL A 187 -14.09 -11.66 -2.99
C VAL A 187 -15.26 -10.69 -3.07
N THR A 188 -15.68 -10.34 -4.28
CA THR A 188 -16.83 -9.45 -4.53
C THR A 188 -18.08 -10.20 -4.98
N ASP A 189 -17.91 -11.40 -5.49
CA ASP A 189 -19.00 -12.31 -5.87
C ASP A 189 -18.53 -13.76 -5.73
N PHE A 190 -19.16 -14.49 -4.84
CA PHE A 190 -18.85 -15.90 -4.56
C PHE A 190 -19.26 -16.83 -5.71
N ALA A 191 -20.42 -16.59 -6.32
CA ALA A 191 -20.96 -17.46 -7.35
C ALA A 191 -20.05 -17.49 -8.59
N SER A 192 -19.53 -16.33 -9.00
CA SER A 192 -18.61 -16.21 -10.12
C SER A 192 -17.13 -16.26 -9.72
N ARG A 193 -16.82 -16.39 -8.42
CA ARG A 193 -15.45 -16.29 -7.86
C ARG A 193 -14.73 -15.00 -8.26
N ARG A 194 -15.48 -13.91 -8.37
CA ARG A 194 -14.95 -12.62 -8.73
C ARG A 194 -14.19 -12.03 -7.55
N CYS A 195 -12.89 -11.87 -7.69
CA CYS A 195 -12.03 -11.41 -6.61
C CYS A 195 -10.87 -10.55 -7.13
N LEU A 196 -10.25 -9.81 -6.23
CA LEU A 196 -9.03 -9.04 -6.48
C LEU A 196 -7.98 -9.45 -5.44
N LEU A 197 -6.74 -9.67 -5.88
CA LEU A 197 -5.64 -9.86 -4.95
C LEU A 197 -5.44 -8.61 -4.11
N THR A 198 -5.24 -8.80 -2.82
CA THR A 198 -5.01 -7.73 -1.87
C THR A 198 -3.70 -7.99 -1.13
N LEU A 199 -2.83 -7.00 -1.13
CA LEU A 199 -1.56 -7.09 -0.42
C LEU A 199 -1.70 -6.46 0.96
N PRO A 200 -1.17 -7.09 2.03
CA PRO A 200 -1.23 -6.54 3.38
C PRO A 200 -0.63 -5.15 3.46
N SER A 201 -1.23 -4.28 4.25
CA SER A 201 -0.67 -2.98 4.60
C SER A 201 -1.11 -2.63 6.02
N TYR A 202 -0.13 -2.52 6.91
CA TYR A 202 -0.38 -2.33 8.33
C TYR A 202 -0.28 -0.86 8.69
N TYR A 203 -1.40 -0.22 9.03
CA TYR A 203 -1.44 1.18 9.41
C TYR A 203 -0.49 1.54 10.58
N HIS A 204 -0.28 0.61 11.49
CA HIS A 204 0.61 0.80 12.65
C HIS A 204 2.11 0.76 12.29
N PHE A 205 2.45 0.35 11.07
CA PHE A 205 3.80 0.44 10.51
C PHE A 205 3.95 1.57 9.48
N ASN A 206 2.96 2.42 9.37
CA ASN A 206 3.01 3.62 8.56
C ASN A 206 3.64 4.76 9.38
N ASP A 207 4.73 5.35 8.88
CA ASP A 207 5.49 6.39 9.57
C ASP A 207 4.67 7.66 9.84
N GLN A 208 3.68 7.96 9.00
CA GLN A 208 2.82 9.13 9.15
C GLN A 208 2.11 9.14 10.49
N TYR A 209 1.54 8.00 10.90
CA TYR A 209 0.79 7.94 12.15
C TYR A 209 1.67 7.95 13.38
N PHE A 210 2.87 7.45 13.24
CA PHE A 210 3.82 7.40 14.34
C PHE A 210 4.56 8.72 14.53
N MET A 211 4.81 9.45 13.44
CA MET A 211 5.66 10.65 13.45
C MET A 211 4.89 11.98 13.36
N LEU A 212 3.58 11.95 13.09
CA LEU A 212 2.75 13.13 13.16
C LEU A 212 2.54 13.55 14.60
N TYR A 213 2.62 14.85 14.85
CA TYR A 213 2.31 15.44 16.14
C TYR A 213 0.83 15.24 16.47
N PRO A 214 0.48 14.57 17.57
CA PRO A 214 -0.91 14.50 17.99
C PRO A 214 -1.42 15.91 18.25
N ARG A 215 -2.61 16.22 17.77
CA ARG A 215 -3.24 17.56 17.94
C ARG A 215 -3.36 18.02 19.40
N ARG A 216 -3.18 17.12 20.37
CA ARG A 216 -3.33 17.36 21.81
C ARG A 216 -2.24 16.69 22.67
N GLY A 217 -1.10 16.35 22.11
CA GLY A 217 -0.02 15.70 22.85
C GLY A 217 1.22 16.58 23.00
N SER A 218 2.22 16.09 23.69
CA SER A 218 3.54 16.72 23.83
C SER A 218 4.33 16.75 22.52
N GLY A 219 3.89 16.03 21.53
CA GLY A 219 4.20 16.24 20.14
C GLY A 219 5.52 15.67 19.64
N LEU A 220 6.36 15.12 20.44
CA LEU A 220 7.64 14.55 19.98
C LEU A 220 7.63 13.04 20.18
N GLU A 221 7.13 12.32 19.18
CA GLU A 221 7.28 10.87 19.16
C GLU A 221 8.75 10.50 18.91
N ASN A 222 9.24 9.56 19.70
CA ASN A 222 10.59 9.05 19.52
C ASN A 222 10.65 8.15 18.28
N PRO A 223 11.32 8.55 17.18
CA PRO A 223 11.39 7.75 15.96
C PRO A 223 12.04 6.38 16.16
N GLU A 224 12.91 6.21 17.15
CA GLU A 224 13.51 4.91 17.47
C GLU A 224 12.48 3.85 17.88
N ALA A 225 11.33 4.27 18.44
CA ALA A 225 10.26 3.33 18.77
C ALA A 225 9.62 2.74 17.50
N LEU A 226 9.43 3.53 16.44
CA LEU A 226 8.95 3.02 15.16
C LEU A 226 9.94 2.02 14.55
N PHE A 227 11.22 2.39 14.48
CA PHE A 227 12.26 1.52 13.91
C PHE A 227 12.41 0.21 14.69
N ARG A 228 12.27 0.25 16.01
CA ARG A 228 12.24 -0.93 16.86
C ARG A 228 11.03 -1.81 16.56
N ASN A 229 9.84 -1.22 16.38
CA ASN A 229 8.63 -1.96 16.05
C ASN A 229 8.73 -2.61 14.66
N TRP A 230 9.24 -1.89 13.65
CA TRP A 230 9.51 -2.47 12.33
C TRP A 230 10.48 -3.65 12.41
N ARG A 231 11.55 -3.52 13.21
CA ARG A 231 12.51 -4.60 13.39
C ARG A 231 11.90 -5.82 14.04
N TRP A 232 11.14 -5.64 15.10
CA TRP A 232 10.50 -6.76 15.80
C TRP A 232 9.49 -7.49 14.90
N GLU A 233 8.69 -6.76 14.17
CA GLU A 233 7.76 -7.37 13.23
C GLU A 233 8.48 -8.06 12.09
N PHE A 234 9.45 -7.39 11.48
CA PHE A 234 10.25 -8.01 10.42
C PHE A 234 10.94 -9.30 10.90
N ASP A 235 11.59 -9.29 12.06
CA ASP A 235 12.28 -10.45 12.61
C ASP A 235 11.28 -11.61 12.88
N ALA A 236 10.06 -11.30 13.33
CA ALA A 236 9.01 -12.28 13.54
C ALA A 236 8.51 -12.88 12.21
N GLN A 237 8.20 -12.06 11.23
CA GLN A 237 7.73 -12.50 9.90
C GLN A 237 8.82 -13.26 9.14
N TYR A 238 10.07 -12.81 9.23
CA TYR A 238 11.22 -13.51 8.67
C TYR A 238 11.40 -14.91 9.28
N LYS A 239 11.26 -15.02 10.60
CA LYS A 239 11.33 -16.33 11.29
C LYS A 239 10.25 -17.29 10.81
N ARG A 240 9.02 -16.78 10.60
CA ARG A 240 7.88 -17.57 10.11
C ARG A 240 7.93 -17.85 8.61
N GLY A 241 8.78 -17.16 7.84
CA GLY A 241 8.80 -17.28 6.39
C GLY A 241 7.66 -16.54 5.69
N ARG A 242 7.10 -15.50 6.31
CA ARG A 242 5.91 -14.80 5.80
C ARG A 242 6.27 -13.48 5.09
N PHE A 243 5.45 -12.49 5.23
CA PHE A 243 5.49 -11.23 4.50
C PHE A 243 5.66 -10.07 5.48
N PHE A 244 6.52 -9.13 5.14
CA PHE A 244 6.70 -7.88 5.87
C PHE A 244 6.40 -6.68 4.98
N GLU A 245 5.71 -5.68 5.52
CA GLU A 245 5.43 -4.42 4.83
C GLU A 245 5.65 -3.24 5.75
N MET A 246 6.15 -2.16 5.17
CA MET A 246 6.14 -0.83 5.78
C MET A 246 5.77 0.24 4.75
N THR A 247 5.02 1.24 5.19
CA THR A 247 4.72 2.44 4.39
C THR A 247 5.46 3.64 4.95
N VAL A 248 6.17 4.35 4.09
CA VAL A 248 6.95 5.55 4.43
C VAL A 248 6.58 6.74 3.54
N HIS A 249 6.75 7.93 4.08
CA HIS A 249 6.52 9.19 3.37
C HIS A 249 7.81 10.00 3.34
N PRO A 250 8.26 10.50 2.17
CA PRO A 250 9.44 11.37 2.10
C PRO A 250 9.36 12.58 3.03
N ARG A 251 8.16 13.16 3.20
CA ARG A 251 7.91 14.29 4.11
C ARG A 251 8.15 13.98 5.59
N HIS A 252 8.13 12.69 5.98
CA HIS A 252 8.30 12.27 7.37
C HIS A 252 9.62 11.58 7.62
N ILE A 253 10.02 10.62 6.77
CA ILE A 253 11.19 9.79 7.00
C ILE A 253 12.50 10.46 6.59
N ALA A 254 12.48 11.40 5.65
CA ALA A 254 13.68 11.97 5.04
C ALA A 254 14.34 13.11 5.85
N TRP A 255 14.00 13.28 7.12
CA TRP A 255 14.66 14.23 8.02
C TRP A 255 15.84 13.59 8.74
N SER A 256 16.90 14.37 8.97
CA SER A 256 18.20 13.87 9.46
C SER A 256 18.14 13.05 10.72
N ASP A 257 17.27 13.39 11.67
CA ASP A 257 17.07 12.68 12.94
C ASP A 257 16.49 11.27 12.72
N ARG A 258 15.67 11.08 11.67
CA ARG A 258 14.98 9.86 11.33
C ARG A 258 15.78 8.98 10.36
N LEU A 259 16.53 9.61 9.45
CA LEU A 259 17.32 8.92 8.44
C LEU A 259 18.30 7.91 9.02
N ARG A 260 18.94 8.23 10.15
CA ARG A 260 19.88 7.31 10.78
C ARG A 260 19.21 6.02 11.27
N GLY A 261 18.03 6.14 11.85
CA GLY A 261 17.25 4.98 12.29
C GLY A 261 16.72 4.18 11.12
N PHE A 262 16.21 4.86 10.10
CA PHE A 262 15.73 4.25 8.87
C PHE A 262 16.84 3.49 8.14
N ASP A 263 18.00 4.10 7.95
CA ASP A 263 19.16 3.48 7.31
C ASP A 263 19.64 2.22 8.06
N ARG A 264 19.66 2.24 9.40
CA ARG A 264 19.95 1.05 10.21
C ARG A 264 18.91 -0.05 10.02
N PHE A 265 17.64 0.31 9.87
CA PHE A 265 16.60 -0.67 9.62
C PHE A 265 16.74 -1.30 8.22
N LEU A 266 16.99 -0.50 7.18
CA LEU A 266 17.23 -1.00 5.82
C LEU A 266 18.46 -1.93 5.77
N ALA A 267 19.54 -1.55 6.46
CA ALA A 267 20.73 -2.39 6.62
C ALA A 267 20.41 -3.73 7.32
N HIS A 268 19.59 -3.70 8.37
CA HIS A 268 19.16 -4.90 9.08
C HIS A 268 18.33 -5.81 8.15
N LEU A 269 17.35 -5.27 7.44
CA LEU A 269 16.53 -6.01 6.48
C LEU A 269 17.42 -6.67 5.40
N ARG A 270 18.36 -5.92 4.83
CA ARG A 270 19.25 -6.43 3.77
C ARG A 270 20.26 -7.46 4.27
N SER A 271 20.64 -7.41 5.55
CA SER A 271 21.59 -8.36 6.14
C SER A 271 21.00 -9.76 6.35
N GLN A 272 19.69 -9.91 6.28
CA GLN A 272 19.05 -11.22 6.46
C GLN A 272 19.08 -12.02 5.14
N PRO A 273 19.65 -13.23 5.15
CA PRO A 273 19.73 -14.05 3.94
C PRO A 273 18.35 -14.50 3.50
N GLY A 274 18.11 -14.52 2.20
CA GLY A 274 16.84 -14.99 1.64
C GLY A 274 15.67 -14.01 1.82
N VAL A 275 15.92 -12.73 2.01
CA VAL A 275 14.89 -11.70 1.93
C VAL A 275 14.71 -11.29 0.49
N TRP A 276 13.51 -11.50 -0.01
CA TRP A 276 13.07 -11.01 -1.32
C TRP A 276 12.54 -9.58 -1.18
N SER A 277 13.33 -8.60 -1.62
CA SER A 277 12.88 -7.22 -1.76
C SER A 277 12.03 -7.09 -3.03
N ALA A 278 10.72 -7.08 -2.89
CA ALA A 278 9.80 -7.10 -3.99
C ALA A 278 9.08 -5.75 -4.17
N THR A 279 8.82 -5.35 -5.42
CA THR A 279 7.73 -4.41 -5.68
C THR A 279 6.38 -5.08 -5.41
N SER A 280 5.33 -4.29 -5.23
CA SER A 280 3.98 -4.85 -5.06
C SER A 280 3.53 -5.61 -6.31
N ALA A 281 3.90 -5.15 -7.51
CA ALA A 281 3.59 -5.83 -8.76
C ALA A 281 4.31 -7.19 -8.87
N ASP A 282 5.59 -7.27 -8.48
CA ASP A 282 6.33 -8.54 -8.50
C ASP A 282 5.75 -9.53 -7.49
N CYS A 283 5.46 -9.06 -6.28
CA CYS A 283 4.80 -9.86 -5.25
C CYS A 283 3.42 -10.36 -5.73
N ALA A 284 2.61 -9.49 -6.31
CA ALA A 284 1.29 -9.85 -6.84
C ALA A 284 1.39 -10.87 -7.98
N ALA A 285 2.29 -10.67 -8.94
CA ALA A 285 2.49 -11.58 -10.06
C ALA A 285 2.92 -12.98 -9.56
N TYR A 286 3.83 -13.04 -8.61
CA TYR A 286 4.25 -14.31 -8.01
C TYR A 286 3.09 -14.99 -7.27
N TRP A 287 2.37 -14.24 -6.43
CA TRP A 287 1.28 -14.80 -5.62
C TRP A 287 0.14 -15.34 -6.48
N LEU A 288 -0.31 -14.59 -7.48
CA LEU A 288 -1.35 -15.02 -8.41
C LEU A 288 -1.00 -16.30 -9.16
N LYS A 289 0.28 -16.51 -9.46
CA LYS A 289 0.78 -17.71 -10.11
C LYS A 289 0.87 -18.91 -9.17
N THR A 290 1.33 -18.68 -7.93
CA THR A 290 1.64 -19.74 -6.97
C THR A 290 0.43 -20.13 -6.13
N TYR A 291 -0.42 -19.17 -5.80
CA TYR A 291 -1.61 -19.33 -4.97
C TYR A 291 -2.85 -18.75 -5.68
N PRO A 292 -3.26 -19.31 -6.82
CA PRO A 292 -4.41 -18.78 -7.57
C PRO A 292 -5.70 -18.94 -6.78
N ALA A 293 -6.59 -17.95 -6.87
CA ALA A 293 -7.83 -17.87 -6.12
C ALA A 293 -8.68 -19.16 -6.16
N LYS A 294 -8.70 -19.83 -7.34
CA LYS A 294 -9.45 -21.09 -7.52
C LYS A 294 -8.96 -22.25 -6.62
N GLU A 295 -7.71 -22.19 -6.14
CA GLU A 295 -7.07 -23.23 -5.34
C GLU A 295 -7.04 -22.90 -3.85
N VAL A 296 -6.96 -21.60 -3.52
CA VAL A 296 -6.83 -21.18 -2.12
C VAL A 296 -8.15 -20.71 -1.49
N LEU A 297 -9.11 -20.23 -2.29
CA LEU A 297 -10.42 -19.83 -1.77
C LEU A 297 -11.29 -21.05 -1.48
N LYS A 298 -11.69 -21.24 -0.24
CA LYS A 298 -12.59 -22.31 0.17
C LYS A 298 -14.01 -22.10 -0.31
N LEU A 299 -14.49 -20.85 -0.38
CA LEU A 299 -15.85 -20.46 -0.76
C LEU A 299 -16.93 -21.18 0.05
N GLU A 300 -16.65 -21.54 1.25
CA GLU A 300 -17.66 -21.98 2.20
C GLU A 300 -18.53 -20.78 2.59
N ALA A 301 -19.82 -21.00 2.79
CA ALA A 301 -20.70 -19.97 3.30
C ALA A 301 -20.10 -19.41 4.60
N SER A 302 -19.83 -18.11 4.65
CA SER A 302 -19.30 -17.54 5.87
C SER A 302 -20.34 -17.65 6.98
N VAL A 303 -19.88 -17.75 8.22
CA VAL A 303 -20.76 -17.72 9.42
C VAL A 303 -21.75 -16.54 9.38
N TRP A 304 -21.38 -15.45 8.69
CA TRP A 304 -22.20 -14.25 8.53
C TRP A 304 -23.30 -14.38 7.47
N GLN A 305 -23.18 -15.31 6.51
CA GLN A 305 -24.24 -15.57 5.51
C GLN A 305 -25.38 -16.38 6.10
N ASP A 306 -25.09 -17.19 7.14
CA ASP A 306 -26.08 -18.02 7.82
C ASP A 306 -26.93 -17.24 8.85
N HIS A 307 -26.56 -16.00 9.14
CA HIS A 307 -27.24 -15.13 10.10
C HIS A 307 -27.89 -13.95 9.40
N ALA A 308 -28.99 -14.21 8.71
CA ALA A 308 -29.81 -13.15 8.10
C ALA A 308 -30.19 -12.11 9.16
N GLY A 309 -29.79 -10.86 8.96
CA GLY A 309 -30.04 -9.75 9.87
C GLY A 309 -28.96 -9.49 10.93
N SER A 310 -27.89 -10.27 11.00
CA SER A 310 -26.79 -10.02 11.96
C SER A 310 -25.88 -8.86 11.57
N LEU A 311 -26.07 -8.31 10.37
CA LEU A 311 -25.27 -7.19 9.81
C LEU A 311 -26.12 -5.94 9.53
N SER A 312 -27.36 -5.87 10.05
CA SER A 312 -28.22 -4.69 9.96
C SER A 312 -27.92 -3.67 11.05
#